data_c7a7f85d6bc6989aae6cc6fdce7b31eb
#
_entry.id   c7a7f85d6bc6989aae6cc6fdce7b31eb
#
_cell.length_a   1.000
_cell.length_b   1.000
_cell.length_c   1.000
_cell.angle_alpha   90.00
_cell.angle_beta   90.00
_cell.angle_gamma   90.00
#
_symmetry.space_group_name_H-M   'P 1'
#
loop_
_entity.id
_entity.type
_entity.pdbx_description
1 polymer ?
#
loop_
_entity_poly.entity_id
_entity_poly.type
_entity_poly.pdbx_seq_one_letter_code
_entity_poly.pdbx_strand_id
1 'polypeptide(L)'
;MQFIKLNYLIIGTFFSSAIFGQNFYVSTKGNDKNNGSIESPVASLTAAQKLVQNNKAKNSKGITVHIAPGQYNLTSTFVLNEQDSGQIGKEIIWKAEKPGTVSITGGKNIQPNSFTQVKDAAIAK
;
A
#
# COMPACT_ATOMS: atom_id res chain seq x y z
N MET A 1 -36.33 -56.80 -18.82
CA MET A 1 -35.06 -56.36 -18.31
C MET A 1 -34.84 -54.91 -18.80
N GLN A 2 -35.21 -53.91 -17.99
CA GLN A 2 -35.12 -52.49 -18.36
C GLN A 2 -33.79 -51.92 -17.86
N PHE A 3 -32.96 -51.45 -18.79
CA PHE A 3 -31.71 -50.72 -18.46
C PHE A 3 -32.04 -49.25 -18.18
N ILE A 4 -31.90 -48.83 -16.93
CA ILE A 4 -32.02 -47.45 -16.51
C ILE A 4 -30.73 -46.73 -16.97
N LYS A 5 -30.87 -45.88 -17.98
CA LYS A 5 -29.77 -44.94 -18.38
C LYS A 5 -29.71 -43.81 -17.38
N LEU A 6 -28.71 -43.83 -16.50
CA LEU A 6 -28.42 -42.77 -15.56
C LEU A 6 -27.68 -41.65 -16.30
N ASN A 7 -28.42 -40.60 -16.68
CA ASN A 7 -27.84 -39.38 -17.23
C ASN A 7 -27.21 -38.59 -16.10
N TYR A 8 -25.86 -38.58 -16.03
CA TYR A 8 -25.12 -37.64 -15.19
C TYR A 8 -25.11 -36.26 -15.87
N LEU A 9 -25.94 -35.36 -15.37
CA LEU A 9 -25.87 -33.94 -15.70
C LEU A 9 -24.70 -33.34 -14.93
N ILE A 10 -23.55 -33.21 -15.59
CA ILE A 10 -22.38 -32.46 -15.03
C ILE A 10 -22.72 -30.98 -15.12
N ILE A 11 -23.20 -30.41 -14.01
CA ILE A 11 -23.33 -28.97 -13.85
C ILE A 11 -21.92 -28.45 -13.60
N GLY A 12 -21.23 -28.03 -14.67
CA GLY A 12 -19.98 -27.30 -14.60
C GLY A 12 -20.23 -25.93 -14.00
N THR A 13 -19.93 -25.74 -12.71
CA THR A 13 -19.87 -24.43 -12.09
C THR A 13 -18.67 -23.69 -12.70
N PHE A 14 -18.93 -22.82 -13.65
CA PHE A 14 -17.97 -21.84 -14.12
C PHE A 14 -17.70 -20.86 -12.95
N PHE A 15 -16.64 -21.11 -12.20
CA PHE A 15 -16.04 -20.10 -11.34
C PHE A 15 -15.46 -19.02 -12.26
N SER A 16 -16.24 -18.00 -12.52
CA SER A 16 -15.74 -16.76 -13.12
C SER A 16 -14.81 -16.12 -12.11
N SER A 17 -13.52 -16.42 -12.22
CA SER A 17 -12.48 -15.70 -11.47
C SER A 17 -12.49 -14.26 -11.95
N ALA A 18 -13.17 -13.38 -11.23
CA ALA A 18 -13.07 -11.95 -11.45
C ALA A 18 -11.59 -11.56 -11.22
N ILE A 19 -10.89 -11.30 -12.32
CA ILE A 19 -9.48 -10.93 -12.30
C ILE A 19 -9.44 -9.44 -11.94
N PHE A 20 -9.45 -9.12 -10.65
CA PHE A 20 -9.23 -7.78 -10.14
C PHE A 20 -7.73 -7.49 -10.07
N GLY A 21 -7.34 -6.24 -10.36
CA GLY A 21 -6.00 -5.76 -10.02
C GLY A 21 -5.75 -5.92 -8.52
N GLN A 22 -4.49 -6.11 -8.13
CA GLN A 22 -4.11 -6.27 -6.74
C GLN A 22 -4.10 -4.91 -6.04
N ASN A 23 -4.64 -4.85 -4.82
CA ASN A 23 -4.65 -3.66 -4.00
C ASN A 23 -3.79 -3.88 -2.75
N PHE A 24 -2.96 -2.89 -2.41
CA PHE A 24 -2.25 -2.80 -1.15
C PHE A 24 -2.67 -1.53 -0.41
N TYR A 25 -2.65 -1.60 0.91
CA TYR A 25 -3.10 -0.53 1.79
C TYR A 25 -1.98 -0.12 2.75
N VAL A 26 -1.79 1.18 2.86
CA VAL A 26 -0.84 1.82 3.77
C VAL A 26 -1.61 2.67 4.77
N SER A 27 -1.33 2.52 6.05
CA SER A 27 -1.96 3.30 7.12
C SER A 27 -0.97 3.61 8.22
N THR A 28 -1.01 4.82 8.77
CA THR A 28 -0.19 5.20 9.94
C THR A 28 -0.45 4.35 11.18
N LYS A 29 -1.57 3.60 11.18
CA LYS A 29 -1.93 2.62 12.22
C LYS A 29 -1.60 1.18 11.82
N GLY A 30 -0.97 0.97 10.65
CA GLY A 30 -0.59 -0.34 10.13
C GLY A 30 0.65 -0.91 10.79
N ASN A 31 1.11 -2.04 10.26
CA ASN A 31 2.36 -2.69 10.68
C ASN A 31 3.08 -3.23 9.44
N ASP A 32 4.38 -2.95 9.30
CA ASP A 32 5.18 -3.36 8.14
C ASP A 32 5.40 -4.88 8.00
N LYS A 33 4.99 -5.64 9.02
CA LYS A 33 4.94 -7.12 8.96
C LYS A 33 3.65 -7.66 8.35
N ASN A 34 2.67 -6.80 8.12
CA ASN A 34 1.37 -7.17 7.55
C ASN A 34 1.49 -7.45 6.04
N ASN A 35 0.46 -8.09 5.49
CA ASN A 35 0.38 -8.44 4.08
C ASN A 35 -0.12 -7.30 3.17
N GLY A 36 -0.50 -6.17 3.74
CA GLY A 36 -1.00 -5.00 3.00
C GLY A 36 -2.45 -5.12 2.55
N SER A 37 -3.23 -6.03 3.09
CA SER A 37 -4.69 -6.05 2.85
C SER A 37 -5.38 -4.87 3.54
N ILE A 38 -6.64 -4.61 3.22
CA ILE A 38 -7.43 -3.53 3.84
C ILE A 38 -7.59 -3.75 5.36
N GLU A 39 -7.72 -5.00 5.81
CA GLU A 39 -7.83 -5.36 7.22
C GLU A 39 -6.45 -5.37 7.93
N SER A 40 -5.37 -5.52 7.16
CA SER A 40 -4.01 -5.63 7.68
C SER A 40 -3.04 -4.77 6.85
N PRO A 41 -3.18 -3.43 6.91
CA PRO A 41 -2.35 -2.51 6.15
C PRO A 41 -0.90 -2.47 6.66
N VAL A 42 0.03 -2.12 5.79
CA VAL A 42 1.40 -1.80 6.20
C VAL A 42 1.49 -0.37 6.74
N ALA A 43 2.52 -0.06 7.53
CA ALA A 43 2.69 1.25 8.15
C ALA A 43 3.46 2.24 7.26
N SER A 44 4.38 1.75 6.44
CA SER A 44 5.31 2.60 5.67
C SER A 44 5.16 2.44 4.17
N LEU A 45 5.50 3.50 3.43
CA LEU A 45 5.57 3.46 1.96
C LEU A 45 6.63 2.47 1.47
N THR A 46 7.73 2.32 2.21
CA THR A 46 8.81 1.37 1.89
C THR A 46 8.34 -0.07 1.99
N ALA A 47 7.52 -0.41 3.00
CA ALA A 47 6.96 -1.75 3.10
C ALA A 47 5.97 -2.03 1.96
N ALA A 48 5.14 -1.07 1.60
CA ALA A 48 4.25 -1.18 0.45
C ALA A 48 5.02 -1.36 -0.87
N GLN A 49 6.13 -0.63 -1.06
CA GLN A 49 7.02 -0.78 -2.21
C GLN A 49 7.54 -2.22 -2.35
N LYS A 50 8.00 -2.82 -1.25
CA LYS A 50 8.45 -4.22 -1.25
C LYS A 50 7.31 -5.19 -1.62
N LEU A 51 6.08 -4.95 -1.13
CA LEU A 51 4.92 -5.75 -1.52
C LEU A 51 4.64 -5.63 -3.02
N VAL A 52 4.70 -4.43 -3.59
CA VAL A 52 4.53 -4.18 -5.02
C VAL A 52 5.58 -4.95 -5.82
N GLN A 53 6.87 -4.79 -5.51
CA GLN A 53 7.98 -5.44 -6.19
C GLN A 53 7.86 -6.97 -6.17
N ASN A 54 7.49 -7.55 -5.02
CA ASN A 54 7.35 -8.99 -4.84
C ASN A 54 6.14 -9.60 -5.58
N ASN A 55 5.14 -8.77 -5.90
CA ASN A 55 3.88 -9.25 -6.47
C ASN A 55 3.66 -8.83 -7.93
N LYS A 56 4.40 -7.84 -8.46
CA LYS A 56 4.17 -7.34 -9.82
C LYS A 56 4.32 -8.40 -10.90
N ALA A 57 5.26 -9.32 -10.78
CA ALA A 57 5.46 -10.39 -11.75
C ALA A 57 4.30 -11.38 -11.82
N LYS A 58 3.59 -11.55 -10.71
CA LYS A 58 2.45 -12.48 -10.56
C LYS A 58 1.12 -11.82 -10.95
N ASN A 59 1.12 -10.49 -11.11
CA ASN A 59 -0.10 -9.73 -11.34
C ASN A 59 -0.30 -9.44 -12.82
N SER A 60 -1.47 -9.83 -13.35
CA SER A 60 -1.82 -9.65 -14.76
C SER A 60 -2.51 -8.31 -15.08
N LYS A 61 -2.96 -7.55 -14.08
CA LYS A 61 -3.80 -6.35 -14.27
C LYS A 61 -3.34 -5.08 -13.57
N GLY A 62 -2.11 -5.05 -13.06
CA GLY A 62 -1.59 -3.91 -12.35
C GLY A 62 -1.86 -3.93 -10.84
N ILE A 63 -1.25 -3.00 -10.14
CA ILE A 63 -1.30 -2.91 -8.66
C ILE A 63 -1.67 -1.48 -8.28
N THR A 64 -2.60 -1.34 -7.33
CA THR A 64 -2.93 -0.05 -6.74
C THR A 64 -2.53 -0.04 -5.27
N VAL A 65 -1.74 0.95 -4.87
CA VAL A 65 -1.41 1.21 -3.47
C VAL A 65 -2.29 2.36 -2.97
N HIS A 66 -3.13 2.04 -2.01
CA HIS A 66 -4.03 2.98 -1.34
C HIS A 66 -3.37 3.51 -0.07
N ILE A 67 -3.24 4.83 0.03
CA ILE A 67 -2.60 5.48 1.17
C ILE A 67 -3.70 6.15 1.99
N ALA A 68 -3.90 5.66 3.21
CA ALA A 68 -4.88 6.21 4.14
C ALA A 68 -4.49 7.63 4.60
N PRO A 69 -5.46 8.45 5.02
CA PRO A 69 -5.18 9.78 5.56
C PRO A 69 -4.15 9.75 6.69
N GLY A 70 -3.21 10.69 6.68
CA GLY A 70 -2.20 10.80 7.73
C GLY A 70 -0.91 11.44 7.26
N GLN A 71 0.01 11.60 8.21
CA GLN A 71 1.36 12.08 7.95
C GLN A 71 2.34 10.91 7.99
N TYR A 72 3.06 10.71 6.90
CA TYR A 72 4.06 9.66 6.72
C TYR A 72 5.46 10.29 6.77
N ASN A 73 6.17 10.02 7.85
CA ASN A 73 7.53 10.54 8.05
C ASN A 73 8.54 9.59 7.41
N LEU A 74 9.27 10.08 6.41
CA LEU A 74 10.34 9.33 5.79
C LEU A 74 11.61 9.46 6.63
N THR A 75 12.18 8.35 7.06
CA THR A 75 13.47 8.31 7.77
C THR A 75 14.67 8.23 6.83
N SER A 76 14.41 7.94 5.56
CA SER A 76 15.38 7.89 4.46
C SER A 76 14.69 8.28 3.16
N THR A 77 15.48 8.55 2.13
CA THR A 77 14.93 8.86 0.79
C THR A 77 14.07 7.70 0.28
N PHE A 78 12.84 8.01 -0.13
CA PHE A 78 11.96 7.06 -0.82
C PHE A 78 12.22 7.15 -2.32
N VAL A 79 12.83 6.13 -2.87
CA VAL A 79 13.23 6.08 -4.29
C VAL A 79 12.37 5.06 -5.02
N LEU A 80 11.72 5.50 -6.09
CA LEU A 80 11.07 4.63 -7.06
C LEU A 80 12.02 4.44 -8.26
N ASN A 81 12.23 3.21 -8.69
CA ASN A 81 13.13 2.85 -9.78
C ASN A 81 12.42 1.92 -10.79
N GLU A 82 13.15 1.33 -11.73
CA GLU A 82 12.59 0.43 -12.74
C GLU A 82 11.84 -0.77 -12.14
N GLN A 83 12.26 -1.23 -10.95
CA GLN A 83 11.58 -2.34 -10.26
C GLN A 83 10.18 -1.93 -9.76
N ASP A 84 9.93 -0.64 -9.63
CA ASP A 84 8.64 -0.07 -9.20
C ASP A 84 7.76 0.33 -10.39
N SER A 85 8.27 0.20 -11.61
CA SER A 85 7.54 0.57 -12.83
C SER A 85 6.52 -0.51 -13.20
N GLY A 86 5.35 -0.07 -13.65
CA GLY A 86 4.36 -0.90 -14.31
C GLY A 86 4.67 -1.12 -15.80
N GLN A 87 3.75 -1.77 -16.47
CA GLN A 87 3.73 -1.95 -17.93
C GLN A 87 2.37 -1.49 -18.47
N ILE A 88 2.25 -1.29 -19.77
CA ILE A 88 0.98 -0.95 -20.41
C ILE A 88 -0.07 -2.02 -20.05
N GLY A 89 -1.19 -1.59 -19.48
CA GLY A 89 -2.27 -2.46 -19.00
C GLY A 89 -1.99 -3.17 -17.66
N LYS A 90 -0.83 -2.89 -17.03
CA LYS A 90 -0.42 -3.40 -15.72
C LYS A 90 0.25 -2.30 -14.92
N GLU A 91 -0.41 -1.16 -14.83
CA GLU A 91 0.11 0.03 -14.18
C GLU A 91 0.26 -0.18 -12.67
N ILE A 92 1.26 0.48 -12.09
CA ILE A 92 1.41 0.59 -10.63
C ILE A 92 0.97 1.99 -10.22
N ILE A 93 -0.13 2.08 -9.48
CA ILE A 93 -0.78 3.33 -9.11
C ILE A 93 -0.63 3.54 -7.61
N TRP A 94 -0.05 4.66 -7.20
CA TRP A 94 -0.01 5.13 -5.83
C TRP A 94 -1.01 6.27 -5.67
N LYS A 95 -1.98 6.11 -4.79
CA LYS A 95 -3.01 7.14 -4.59
C LYS A 95 -3.43 7.29 -3.14
N ALA A 96 -3.70 8.53 -2.75
CA ALA A 96 -4.38 8.81 -1.49
C ALA A 96 -5.84 8.31 -1.57
N GLU A 97 -6.35 7.70 -0.51
CA GLU A 97 -7.77 7.32 -0.41
C GLU A 97 -8.68 8.56 -0.47
N LYS A 98 -8.21 9.66 0.14
CA LYS A 98 -8.89 10.97 0.07
C LYS A 98 -7.88 12.03 -0.38
N PRO A 99 -8.13 12.73 -1.48
CA PRO A 99 -7.24 13.80 -1.95
C PRO A 99 -7.00 14.86 -0.86
N GLY A 100 -5.76 15.33 -0.74
CA GLY A 100 -5.36 16.38 0.22
C GLY A 100 -5.23 15.93 1.68
N THR A 101 -5.42 14.65 2.00
CA THR A 101 -5.36 14.15 3.39
C THR A 101 -4.10 13.37 3.71
N VAL A 102 -3.24 13.14 2.74
CA VAL A 102 -1.96 12.45 2.90
C VAL A 102 -0.83 13.47 2.82
N SER A 103 0.03 13.49 3.83
CA SER A 103 1.26 14.28 3.86
C SER A 103 2.46 13.35 3.97
N ILE A 104 3.43 13.52 3.08
CA ILE A 104 4.71 12.80 3.12
C ILE A 104 5.79 13.83 3.46
N THR A 105 6.55 13.59 4.52
CA THR A 105 7.58 14.52 4.98
C THR A 105 8.89 13.80 5.31
N GLY A 106 10.02 14.39 4.95
CA GLY A 106 11.36 13.97 5.38
C GLY A 106 11.85 14.67 6.64
N GLY A 107 11.03 15.59 7.19
CA GLY A 107 11.37 16.33 8.40
C GLY A 107 11.06 15.56 9.69
N LYS A 108 11.77 15.92 10.77
CA LYS A 108 11.46 15.46 12.12
C LYS A 108 10.55 16.48 12.80
N ASN A 109 9.46 16.03 13.39
CA ASN A 109 8.60 16.90 14.18
C ASN A 109 9.28 17.21 15.52
N ILE A 110 9.57 18.49 15.78
CA ILE A 110 10.16 18.95 17.03
C ILE A 110 9.01 19.38 17.93
N GLN A 111 8.89 18.75 19.08
CA GLN A 111 7.84 19.06 20.05
C GLN A 111 8.10 20.44 20.69
N PRO A 112 7.06 21.24 20.97
CA PRO A 112 7.22 22.55 21.61
C PRO A 112 8.00 22.50 22.94
N ASN A 113 7.86 21.43 23.73
CA ASN A 113 8.57 21.21 24.99
C ASN A 113 10.06 20.88 24.82
N SER A 114 10.53 20.68 23.59
CA SER A 114 11.97 20.50 23.28
C SER A 114 12.74 21.82 23.22
N PHE A 115 12.02 22.94 23.21
CA PHE A 115 12.65 24.27 23.22
C PHE A 115 12.86 24.72 24.65
N THR A 116 14.09 25.15 24.98
CA THR A 116 14.43 25.76 26.25
C THR A 116 14.73 27.23 26.04
N GLN A 117 14.39 28.05 27.05
CA GLN A 117 14.71 29.48 27.00
C GLN A 117 16.24 29.69 26.94
N VAL A 118 16.67 30.53 26.03
CA VAL A 118 18.08 30.94 25.93
C VAL A 118 18.45 31.73 27.19
N LYS A 119 19.45 31.26 27.94
CA LYS A 119 19.95 31.92 29.17
C LYS A 119 21.15 32.79 28.93
N ASP A 120 21.70 32.82 27.71
CA ASP A 120 22.84 33.66 27.34
C ASP A 120 22.36 35.09 27.11
N ALA A 121 22.83 36.02 27.97
CA ALA A 121 22.46 37.43 27.90
C ALA A 121 22.92 38.14 26.62
N ALA A 122 23.89 37.60 25.89
CA ALA A 122 24.34 38.12 24.60
C ALA A 122 23.36 37.79 23.46
N ILE A 123 22.56 36.73 23.60
CA ILE A 123 21.64 36.22 22.55
C ILE A 123 20.20 36.55 22.91
N ALA A 124 19.87 36.74 24.17
CA ALA A 124 18.51 36.97 24.68
C ALA A 124 17.99 38.42 24.53
N LYS A 125 18.61 39.23 23.67
CA LYS A 125 18.18 40.63 23.37
C LYS A 125 17.17 40.67 22.24
#